data_f11d4ce881236078c3a1211e97891f82
#
_entry.id   f11d4ce881236078c3a1211e97891f82
#
_cell.length_a   1.000
_cell.length_b   1.000
_cell.length_c   1.000
_cell.angle_alpha   90.00
_cell.angle_beta   90.00
_cell.angle_gamma   90.00
#
_symmetry.space_group_name_H-M   'P 1'
#
loop_
_entity.id
_entity.type
_entity.pdbx_description
1 polymer ?
#
loop_
_entity_poly.entity_id
_entity_poly.type
_entity_poly.pdbx_seq_one_letter_code
_entity_poly.pdbx_strand_id
1 'polypeptide(L)'
;MENFAQTPQLNMLELDAKARYRYFIQKIIAKREVWGLYHDGWAMSGTVGGKMALPLWPDAKYARLCNTRNWAKHQVQAMSLKTFVEELIPLLIEKQCMASVFLTPDWNSVLVEPERLLADIKSYVYACFQEEKNHLPEPVAASQAKQDLPAMASTSIQ
;
A
#
# COMPACT_ATOMS: atom_id res chain seq x y z
N MET A 1 11.44 27.20 12.96
CA MET A 1 10.42 26.58 13.63
C MET A 1 9.32 26.19 12.76
N GLU A 2 9.04 26.99 11.91
CA GLU A 2 7.93 26.79 11.04
C GLU A 2 8.10 25.60 10.14
N ASN A 3 9.25 25.03 10.09
CA ASN A 3 9.49 23.91 9.19
C ASN A 3 9.27 22.54 9.80
N PHE A 4 8.74 22.53 11.01
CA PHE A 4 8.53 21.25 11.66
C PHE A 4 7.64 20.34 10.86
N ALA A 5 6.58 20.88 10.26
CA ALA A 5 5.66 20.05 9.49
C ALA A 5 6.31 19.49 8.25
N GLN A 6 7.27 20.19 7.68
CA GLN A 6 7.93 19.76 6.47
C GLN A 6 9.05 18.77 6.73
N THR A 7 9.63 18.83 7.94
CA THR A 7 10.77 18.00 8.25
C THR A 7 10.49 16.50 8.10
N PRO A 8 9.38 15.99 8.64
CA PRO A 8 9.08 14.57 8.42
C PRO A 8 8.91 14.21 6.96
N GLN A 9 8.31 15.12 6.18
CA GLN A 9 8.12 14.87 4.77
C GLN A 9 9.45 14.79 4.04
N LEU A 10 10.35 15.71 4.34
CA LEU A 10 11.68 15.69 3.75
C LEU A 10 12.45 14.43 4.14
N ASN A 11 12.28 14.01 5.39
CA ASN A 11 12.93 12.79 5.83
C ASN A 11 12.48 11.60 5.03
N MET A 12 11.20 11.53 4.70
CA MET A 12 10.69 10.41 3.90
C MET A 12 11.31 10.41 2.52
N LEU A 13 11.46 11.57 1.91
CA LEU A 13 12.05 11.67 0.57
C LEU A 13 13.54 11.33 0.58
N GLU A 14 14.19 11.55 1.72
CA GLU A 14 15.61 11.28 1.83
C GLU A 14 15.94 9.85 2.21
N LEU A 15 14.92 9.06 2.53
CA LEU A 15 15.13 7.65 2.84
C LEU A 15 15.71 6.94 1.63
N ASP A 16 16.49 5.88 1.89
CA ASP A 16 16.98 5.09 0.78
C ASP A 16 15.80 4.32 0.15
N ALA A 17 16.08 3.69 -0.98
CA ALA A 17 15.03 3.02 -1.76
C ALA A 17 14.28 1.97 -0.95
N LYS A 18 15.04 1.19 -0.18
CA LYS A 18 14.42 0.11 0.60
C LYS A 18 13.49 0.67 1.67
N ALA A 19 13.92 1.73 2.35
CA ALA A 19 13.10 2.34 3.39
C ALA A 19 11.89 3.03 2.81
N ARG A 20 12.04 3.70 1.65
CA ARG A 20 10.90 4.32 0.98
C ARG A 20 9.87 3.28 0.55
N TYR A 21 10.34 2.15 0.04
CA TYR A 21 9.45 1.07 -0.37
C TYR A 21 8.67 0.53 0.82
N ARG A 22 9.35 0.30 1.93
CA ARG A 22 8.69 -0.18 3.14
C ARG A 22 7.66 0.82 3.64
N TYR A 23 8.01 2.11 3.62
CA TYR A 23 7.09 3.16 4.04
C TYR A 23 5.85 3.15 3.14
N PHE A 24 6.06 3.00 1.83
CA PHE A 24 4.95 2.94 0.89
C PHE A 24 3.99 1.80 1.25
N ILE A 25 4.52 0.61 1.45
CA ILE A 25 3.70 -0.55 1.79
C ILE A 25 2.91 -0.30 3.06
N GLN A 26 3.58 0.18 4.10
CA GLN A 26 2.92 0.45 5.37
C GLN A 26 1.80 1.47 5.23
N LYS A 27 2.06 2.51 4.47
CA LYS A 27 1.11 3.61 4.38
C LYS A 27 -0.13 3.25 3.58
N ILE A 28 0.05 2.57 2.44
CA ILE A 28 -1.11 2.21 1.63
C ILE A 28 -1.99 1.21 2.34
N ILE A 29 -1.42 0.37 3.18
CA ILE A 29 -2.21 -0.58 3.95
C ILE A 29 -2.92 0.13 5.09
N ALA A 30 -2.22 1.01 5.79
CA ALA A 30 -2.83 1.74 6.91
C ALA A 30 -3.98 2.63 6.43
N LYS A 31 -3.80 3.30 5.31
CA LYS A 31 -4.81 4.23 4.80
C LYS A 31 -5.77 3.58 3.83
N ARG A 32 -5.45 2.40 3.35
CA ARG A 32 -6.26 1.65 2.38
C ARG A 32 -6.48 2.42 1.10
N GLU A 33 -5.49 3.17 0.69
CA GLU A 33 -5.55 3.90 -0.57
C GLU A 33 -4.17 4.07 -1.15
N VAL A 34 -4.12 4.18 -2.47
CA VAL A 34 -2.90 4.36 -3.24
C VAL A 34 -3.11 5.58 -4.12
N TRP A 35 -2.06 6.37 -4.28
CA TRP A 35 -2.16 7.62 -5.02
C TRP A 35 -1.40 7.56 -6.34
N GLY A 36 -1.96 8.18 -7.34
CA GLY A 36 -1.34 8.30 -8.65
C GLY A 36 -1.70 9.62 -9.29
N LEU A 37 -1.32 9.78 -10.53
CA LEU A 37 -1.65 10.95 -11.33
C LEU A 37 -2.52 10.51 -12.49
N TYR A 38 -3.63 11.20 -12.71
CA TYR A 38 -4.64 10.78 -13.68
C TYR A 38 -5.03 11.90 -14.64
N HIS A 39 -5.05 11.56 -15.92
CA HIS A 39 -5.57 12.45 -16.96
C HIS A 39 -5.90 11.55 -18.14
N ASP A 40 -7.18 11.18 -18.27
CA ASP A 40 -7.62 10.24 -19.31
C ASP A 40 -6.88 8.90 -19.20
N GLY A 41 -6.40 8.59 -18.01
CA GLY A 41 -5.64 7.38 -17.75
C GLY A 41 -4.56 7.72 -16.74
N TRP A 42 -4.03 6.68 -16.13
CA TRP A 42 -2.96 6.87 -15.15
C TRP A 42 -1.67 7.28 -15.84
N ALA A 43 -0.93 8.19 -15.22
CA ALA A 43 0.37 8.59 -15.72
C ALA A 43 1.28 7.36 -15.76
N MET A 44 2.06 7.26 -16.81
CA MET A 44 3.01 6.17 -16.99
C MET A 44 4.35 6.76 -17.35
N SER A 45 5.41 6.03 -17.08
CA SER A 45 6.74 6.44 -17.47
C SER A 45 7.49 5.27 -18.10
N GLY A 46 8.45 5.58 -18.97
CA GLY A 46 9.30 4.56 -19.54
C GLY A 46 10.39 4.17 -18.55
N THR A 47 10.94 2.99 -18.72
CA THR A 47 12.07 2.54 -17.93
C THR A 47 13.24 2.23 -18.86
N VAL A 48 14.41 2.13 -18.26
CA VAL A 48 15.62 1.81 -19.03
C VAL A 48 15.48 0.46 -19.70
N GLY A 49 14.78 -0.47 -19.07
CA GLY A 49 14.57 -1.80 -19.65
C GLY A 49 13.54 -1.88 -20.74
N GLY A 50 12.87 -0.77 -21.04
CA GLY A 50 11.88 -0.75 -22.11
C GLY A 50 10.45 -0.95 -21.68
N LYS A 51 10.23 -1.46 -20.46
CA LYS A 51 8.87 -1.60 -19.97
C LYS A 51 8.34 -0.28 -19.48
N MET A 52 7.02 -0.12 -19.54
CA MET A 52 6.38 1.03 -18.93
C MET A 52 6.18 0.78 -17.47
N ALA A 53 6.15 1.84 -16.67
CA ALA A 53 5.96 1.74 -15.25
C ALA A 53 4.88 2.72 -14.80
N LEU A 54 4.12 2.30 -13.81
CA LEU A 54 3.06 3.11 -13.22
C LEU A 54 3.57 3.77 -11.94
N PRO A 55 3.69 5.10 -11.91
CA PRO A 55 4.11 5.78 -10.69
C PRO A 55 3.03 5.76 -9.63
N LEU A 56 3.42 5.44 -8.41
CA LEU A 56 2.51 5.31 -7.28
C LEU A 56 3.10 5.96 -6.05
N TRP A 57 2.25 6.55 -5.24
CA TRP A 57 2.67 7.26 -4.03
C TRP A 57 1.84 6.83 -2.84
N PRO A 58 2.42 6.92 -1.64
CA PRO A 58 1.67 6.56 -0.43
C PRO A 58 0.73 7.66 0.02
N ASP A 59 0.88 8.88 -0.49
CA ASP A 59 0.12 10.01 -0.02
C ASP A 59 0.03 11.06 -1.12
N ALA A 60 -1.04 11.82 -1.11
CA ALA A 60 -1.28 12.84 -2.12
C ALA A 60 -0.15 13.87 -2.19
N LYS A 61 0.39 14.24 -1.04
CA LYS A 61 1.41 15.29 -1.01
C LYS A 61 2.66 14.91 -1.78
N TYR A 62 3.01 13.64 -1.78
CA TYR A 62 4.18 13.20 -2.54
C TYR A 62 3.88 13.15 -4.03
N ALA A 63 2.67 12.76 -4.39
CA ALA A 63 2.27 12.78 -5.79
C ALA A 63 2.29 14.21 -6.33
N ARG A 64 1.85 15.17 -5.52
CA ARG A 64 1.84 16.56 -5.95
C ARG A 64 3.22 17.08 -6.29
N LEU A 65 4.23 16.61 -5.59
CA LEU A 65 5.60 17.05 -5.85
C LEU A 65 6.07 16.62 -7.23
N CYS A 66 5.49 15.56 -7.78
CA CYS A 66 5.85 15.06 -9.10
C CYS A 66 4.83 15.42 -10.16
N ASN A 67 3.83 16.22 -9.82
CA ASN A 67 2.78 16.65 -10.75
C ASN A 67 3.28 17.82 -11.59
N THR A 68 4.36 17.57 -12.32
CA THR A 68 5.05 18.61 -13.07
C THR A 68 5.45 18.06 -14.43
N ARG A 69 6.04 18.92 -15.26
CA ARG A 69 6.58 18.55 -16.57
C ARG A 69 5.50 17.88 -17.42
N ASN A 70 5.77 16.69 -17.90
CA ASN A 70 4.84 15.98 -18.77
C ASN A 70 3.54 15.64 -18.07
N TRP A 71 3.54 15.63 -16.74
CA TRP A 71 2.37 15.28 -15.95
C TRP A 71 1.68 16.49 -15.35
N ALA A 72 2.02 17.71 -15.82
CA ALA A 72 1.47 18.92 -15.22
C ALA A 72 -0.05 19.00 -15.34
N LYS A 73 -0.60 18.40 -16.39
CA LYS A 73 -2.06 18.43 -16.59
C LYS A 73 -2.79 17.31 -15.91
N HIS A 74 -2.05 16.37 -15.34
CA HIS A 74 -2.68 15.29 -14.57
C HIS A 74 -3.17 15.80 -13.22
N GLN A 75 -4.04 15.03 -12.62
CA GLN A 75 -4.56 15.35 -11.31
C GLN A 75 -4.17 14.26 -10.32
N VAL A 76 -3.81 14.68 -9.12
CA VAL A 76 -3.53 13.74 -8.05
C VAL A 76 -4.81 13.01 -7.71
N GLN A 77 -4.79 11.69 -7.76
CA GLN A 77 -6.00 10.91 -7.58
C GLN A 77 -5.71 9.65 -6.78
N ALA A 78 -6.61 9.35 -5.85
CA ALA A 78 -6.51 8.15 -5.04
C ALA A 78 -7.31 7.02 -5.67
N MET A 79 -6.88 5.81 -5.39
CA MET A 79 -7.69 4.64 -5.63
C MET A 79 -7.67 3.80 -4.36
N SER A 80 -8.73 3.04 -4.14
CA SER A 80 -8.78 2.20 -2.95
C SER A 80 -7.75 1.09 -3.07
N LEU A 81 -7.25 0.63 -1.94
CA LEU A 81 -6.31 -0.49 -1.94
C LEU A 81 -6.96 -1.71 -2.58
N LYS A 82 -8.25 -1.89 -2.35
CA LYS A 82 -8.97 -3.01 -2.95
C LYS A 82 -8.94 -2.96 -4.46
N THR A 83 -9.26 -1.81 -5.04
CA THR A 83 -9.23 -1.63 -6.49
C THR A 83 -7.81 -1.82 -7.02
N PHE A 84 -6.83 -1.31 -6.29
CA PHE A 84 -5.45 -1.46 -6.70
C PHE A 84 -5.05 -2.93 -6.79
N VAL A 85 -5.38 -3.69 -5.74
CA VAL A 85 -4.99 -5.10 -5.66
C VAL A 85 -5.79 -5.97 -6.61
N GLU A 86 -7.08 -5.69 -6.75
CA GLU A 86 -7.96 -6.59 -7.51
C GLU A 86 -8.08 -6.24 -8.98
N GLU A 87 -7.79 -5.00 -9.35
CA GLU A 87 -7.97 -4.59 -10.73
C GLU A 87 -6.69 -4.06 -11.37
N LEU A 88 -5.99 -3.16 -10.68
CA LEU A 88 -4.86 -2.50 -11.31
C LEU A 88 -3.62 -3.39 -11.36
N ILE A 89 -3.30 -4.06 -10.27
CA ILE A 89 -2.15 -4.96 -10.28
C ILE A 89 -2.30 -6.06 -11.35
N PRO A 90 -3.46 -6.73 -11.44
CA PRO A 90 -3.63 -7.71 -12.51
C PRO A 90 -3.48 -7.12 -13.91
N LEU A 91 -3.95 -5.88 -14.09
CA LEU A 91 -3.78 -5.22 -15.38
C LEU A 91 -2.33 -4.94 -15.69
N LEU A 92 -1.55 -4.52 -14.69
CA LEU A 92 -0.13 -4.29 -14.89
C LEU A 92 0.57 -5.59 -15.28
N ILE A 93 0.18 -6.69 -14.65
CA ILE A 93 0.76 -7.98 -14.97
C ILE A 93 0.44 -8.35 -16.42
N GLU A 94 -0.82 -8.20 -16.80
CA GLU A 94 -1.25 -8.55 -18.14
C GLU A 94 -0.52 -7.72 -19.19
N LYS A 95 -0.34 -6.45 -18.93
CA LYS A 95 0.31 -5.56 -19.88
C LYS A 95 1.82 -5.50 -19.72
N GLN A 96 2.36 -6.31 -18.81
CA GLN A 96 3.80 -6.40 -18.60
C GLN A 96 4.40 -5.06 -18.23
N CYS A 97 3.71 -4.33 -17.40
CA CYS A 97 4.19 -3.06 -16.87
C CYS A 97 4.75 -3.25 -15.47
N MET A 98 5.58 -2.32 -15.05
CA MET A 98 6.15 -2.34 -13.71
C MET A 98 5.47 -1.30 -12.86
N ALA A 99 5.69 -1.37 -11.56
CA ALA A 99 5.27 -0.32 -10.64
C ALA A 99 6.48 0.54 -10.31
N SER A 100 6.30 1.85 -10.35
CA SER A 100 7.33 2.82 -9.98
C SER A 100 6.95 3.38 -8.62
N VAL A 101 7.46 2.78 -7.57
CA VAL A 101 6.99 3.06 -6.22
C VAL A 101 7.71 4.24 -5.62
N PHE A 102 6.93 5.18 -5.13
CA PHE A 102 7.38 6.34 -4.37
C PHE A 102 8.44 7.13 -5.12
N LEU A 103 8.07 7.60 -6.31
CA LEU A 103 8.93 8.44 -7.12
C LEU A 103 9.18 9.77 -6.40
N THR A 104 10.44 10.19 -6.34
CA THR A 104 10.80 11.46 -5.75
C THR A 104 10.90 12.54 -6.82
N PRO A 105 10.93 13.83 -6.41
CA PRO A 105 11.11 14.89 -7.40
C PRO A 105 12.42 14.79 -8.19
N ASP A 106 13.40 14.06 -7.65
CA ASP A 106 14.65 13.81 -8.35
C ASP A 106 14.56 12.63 -9.30
N TRP A 107 13.35 12.10 -9.48
CA TRP A 107 13.08 10.97 -10.39
C TRP A 107 13.72 9.68 -9.96
N ASN A 108 13.85 9.49 -8.66
CA ASN A 108 14.26 8.21 -8.08
C ASN A 108 13.03 7.46 -7.59
N SER A 109 12.91 6.22 -7.99
CA SER A 109 11.81 5.40 -7.55
C SER A 109 12.28 3.98 -7.36
N VAL A 110 11.43 3.15 -6.77
CA VAL A 110 11.70 1.73 -6.65
C VAL A 110 10.88 1.04 -7.73
N LEU A 111 11.56 0.52 -8.75
CA LEU A 111 10.90 -0.24 -9.78
C LEU A 111 10.72 -1.67 -9.30
N VAL A 112 9.48 -2.14 -9.35
CA VAL A 112 9.18 -3.47 -8.82
C VAL A 112 8.17 -4.13 -9.74
N GLU A 113 8.32 -5.43 -9.92
CA GLU A 113 7.35 -6.21 -10.68
C GLU A 113 6.02 -6.22 -9.91
N PRO A 114 4.90 -6.11 -10.61
CA PRO A 114 3.60 -6.09 -9.92
C PRO A 114 3.34 -7.35 -9.11
N GLU A 115 3.83 -8.50 -9.57
CA GLU A 115 3.67 -9.73 -8.79
C GLU A 115 4.40 -9.63 -7.46
N ARG A 116 5.60 -9.05 -7.48
CA ARG A 116 6.38 -8.89 -6.27
C ARG A 116 5.71 -7.90 -5.34
N LEU A 117 5.20 -6.81 -5.90
CA LEU A 117 4.50 -5.81 -5.10
C LEU A 117 3.30 -6.44 -4.40
N LEU A 118 2.52 -7.23 -5.14
CA LEU A 118 1.37 -7.90 -4.57
C LEU A 118 1.78 -8.84 -3.44
N ALA A 119 2.84 -9.60 -3.65
CA ALA A 119 3.33 -10.52 -2.63
C ALA A 119 3.76 -9.77 -1.37
N ASP A 120 4.43 -8.64 -1.55
CA ASP A 120 4.91 -7.86 -0.41
C ASP A 120 3.74 -7.25 0.36
N ILE A 121 2.70 -6.80 -0.36
CA ILE A 121 1.50 -6.29 0.30
C ILE A 121 0.85 -7.38 1.14
N LYS A 122 0.68 -8.56 0.55
CA LYS A 122 0.06 -9.67 1.26
C LYS A 122 0.87 -10.09 2.48
N SER A 123 2.18 -10.13 2.33
CA SER A 123 3.05 -10.50 3.44
C SER A 123 2.95 -9.52 4.59
N TYR A 124 2.90 -8.23 4.27
CA TYR A 124 2.79 -7.22 5.31
C TYR A 124 1.43 -7.29 6.02
N VAL A 125 0.37 -7.48 5.26
CA VAL A 125 -0.96 -7.62 5.84
C VAL A 125 -1.01 -8.83 6.78
N TYR A 126 -0.42 -9.93 6.33
CA TYR A 126 -0.39 -11.14 7.14
C TYR A 126 0.38 -10.91 8.45
N ALA A 127 1.52 -10.23 8.35
CA ALA A 127 2.34 -9.94 9.53
C ALA A 127 1.59 -9.05 10.52
N CYS A 128 0.89 -8.05 10.01
CA CYS A 128 0.09 -7.18 10.87
C CYS A 128 -1.02 -7.96 11.56
N PHE A 129 -1.65 -8.86 10.83
CA PHE A 129 -2.72 -9.67 11.38
C PHE A 129 -2.20 -10.56 12.49
N GLN A 130 -1.01 -11.14 12.31
CA GLN A 130 -0.41 -11.98 13.34
C GLN A 130 -0.05 -11.17 14.58
N GLU A 131 0.47 -9.97 14.38
CA GLU A 131 0.78 -9.10 15.51
C GLU A 131 -0.47 -8.78 16.33
N GLU A 132 -1.53 -8.43 15.62
CA GLU A 132 -2.79 -8.12 16.27
C GLU A 132 -3.28 -9.29 17.07
N LYS A 133 -3.20 -10.47 16.49
CA LYS A 133 -3.64 -11.69 17.13
C LYS A 133 -2.84 -11.95 18.40
N ASN A 134 -1.54 -11.71 18.35
CA ASN A 134 -0.68 -11.95 19.50
C ASN A 134 -0.92 -10.95 20.60
N HIS A 135 -1.48 -9.79 20.30
CA HIS A 135 -1.75 -8.77 21.31
C HIS A 135 -3.15 -8.87 21.88
N LEU A 136 -3.98 -9.76 21.36
CA LEU A 136 -5.31 -9.94 21.91
C LEU A 136 -5.23 -10.60 23.30
N PRO A 137 -6.14 -10.25 24.20
CA PRO A 137 -6.16 -10.90 25.51
C PRO A 137 -6.42 -12.38 25.36
N GLU A 138 -6.02 -13.12 26.39
CA GLU A 138 -6.27 -14.54 26.40
C GLU A 138 -7.73 -14.83 26.13
N PRO A 139 -8.02 -15.89 25.40
CA PRO A 139 -9.39 -16.18 25.04
C PRO A 139 -10.17 -16.80 26.22
N VAL A 140 -10.24 -16.02 27.26
CA VAL A 140 -11.02 -16.49 28.43
C VAL A 140 -12.49 -16.65 28.08
N ALA A 141 -12.98 -15.67 27.30
CA ALA A 141 -14.39 -15.74 26.91
C ALA A 141 -14.65 -16.96 26.03
N ALA A 142 -13.72 -17.27 25.14
CA ALA A 142 -13.87 -18.43 24.29
C ALA A 142 -13.87 -19.72 25.09
N SER A 143 -13.01 -19.79 26.10
CA SER A 143 -12.98 -20.95 26.95
C SER A 143 -14.30 -21.12 27.71
N GLN A 144 -14.81 -20.03 28.24
CA GLN A 144 -16.09 -20.09 28.94
C GLN A 144 -17.20 -20.49 27.98
N ALA A 145 -17.19 -19.99 26.78
CA ALA A 145 -18.21 -20.36 25.80
C ALA A 145 -18.17 -21.85 25.52
N LYS A 146 -16.99 -22.40 25.42
CA LYS A 146 -16.85 -23.83 25.17
C LYS A 146 -17.42 -24.64 26.31
N GLN A 147 -17.19 -24.19 27.55
CA GLN A 147 -17.71 -24.88 28.68
C GLN A 147 -19.22 -24.80 28.72
N ASP A 148 -19.75 -23.65 28.39
CA ASP A 148 -21.19 -23.46 28.40
C ASP A 148 -21.90 -24.32 27.37
N LEU A 149 -21.34 -24.42 26.18
CA LEU A 149 -21.97 -25.14 25.10
C LEU A 149 -22.25 -26.61 25.46
N PRO A 150 -21.28 -27.35 25.95
CA PRO A 150 -21.58 -28.74 26.34
C PRO A 150 -22.69 -28.84 27.36
N ALA A 151 -22.68 -27.97 28.34
CA ALA A 151 -23.72 -27.99 29.34
C ALA A 151 -25.09 -27.76 28.73
N MET A 152 -25.17 -26.79 27.84
CA MET A 152 -26.42 -26.51 27.17
C MET A 152 -26.85 -27.65 26.27
N ALA A 153 -25.92 -28.27 25.61
CA ALA A 153 -26.23 -29.42 24.78
C ALA A 153 -26.79 -30.55 25.59
N SER A 154 -26.20 -30.81 26.75
CA SER A 154 -26.71 -31.81 27.63
C SER A 154 -28.14 -31.53 28.03
N THR A 155 -28.40 -30.29 28.35
CA THR A 155 -29.72 -29.88 28.75
C THR A 155 -30.72 -30.11 27.63
N SER A 156 -30.34 -29.75 26.42
CA SER A 156 -31.28 -29.87 25.32
C SER A 156 -31.59 -31.31 24.97
N ILE A 157 -30.73 -32.23 25.29
CA ILE A 157 -30.98 -33.63 24.98
C ILE A 157 -32.14 -34.13 25.80
N GLN A 158 -32.34 -33.64 26.98
CA GLN A 158 -33.45 -34.06 27.81
C GLN A 158 -34.74 -33.39 27.35
#